data_9a34586ac958640ea6706d426192cd12
#
_entry.id   9a34586ac958640ea6706d426192cd12
#
_cell.length_a   1.000
_cell.length_b   1.000
_cell.length_c   1.000
_cell.angle_alpha   90.00
_cell.angle_beta   90.00
_cell.angle_gamma   90.00
#
_symmetry.space_group_name_H-M   'P 1'
#
loop_
_entity.id
_entity.type
_entity.pdbx_description
1 polymer ?
#
loop_
_entity_poly.entity_id
_entity_poly.type
_entity_poly.pdbx_seq_one_letter_code
_entity_poly.pdbx_strand_id
1 'polypeptide(L)'
;MTTPAEAPAPGGDPGGEQAVETVARLWTGRFDNTRQVEASLARGGPAVPELTREDRSLEVVRLEAPQLGPVVLYLQECRASVPMRAHRQRVLRLRLDEGGEGVVAEQLFFRDGPTYDRPLLAADQVAGLGEEAFSRYPGCDLLIHFEPEHNRWRGAMRPGTCRYSHPVDGEVCAEFAMLLSEGQHWYRDRSLRLSDGSIRGEVDGFSWLLFDRFAPDDTSVLPVLGLPALAEQMGVWEGVFRRYDAEGGLQESFAITVVQRLEARDGRWLYSQTSLYSESARGPRRIEASGEFREGRLHFQSERVRGWAMDVPDAPGTAVLLLESLDGSGLQMQEVSQLVDGGRGRLRTTQILREGRLVGRSHIDERKTSQDPLTWTPPPEQVEG
;
A
#
# COMPACT_ATOMS: atom_id res chain seq x y z
N MET A 1 -0.38 -17.14 45.42
CA MET A 1 0.98 -17.09 44.83
C MET A 1 0.95 -18.01 43.61
N THR A 2 0.69 -17.45 42.47
CA THR A 2 0.72 -18.14 41.16
C THR A 2 2.13 -17.99 40.60
N THR A 3 2.81 -19.10 40.40
CA THR A 3 4.12 -19.21 39.80
C THR A 3 4.06 -18.62 38.36
N PRO A 4 4.98 -17.76 37.95
CA PRO A 4 5.03 -17.30 36.56
C PRO A 4 5.27 -18.49 35.63
N ALA A 5 4.55 -18.57 34.53
CA ALA A 5 4.78 -19.56 33.51
C ALA A 5 6.22 -19.41 32.99
N GLU A 6 6.97 -20.50 33.03
CA GLU A 6 8.33 -20.64 32.54
C GLU A 6 8.32 -20.31 31.03
N ALA A 7 9.15 -19.34 30.63
CA ALA A 7 9.33 -19.00 29.22
C ALA A 7 9.80 -20.27 28.46
N PRO A 8 9.26 -20.56 27.28
CA PRO A 8 9.70 -21.73 26.52
C PRO A 8 11.21 -21.65 26.26
N ALA A 9 11.89 -22.77 26.48
CA ALA A 9 13.30 -22.90 26.22
C ALA A 9 13.62 -22.47 24.77
N PRO A 10 14.82 -21.89 24.51
CA PRO A 10 15.22 -21.50 23.17
C PRO A 10 15.11 -22.74 22.28
N GLY A 11 14.23 -22.69 21.28
CA GLY A 11 13.96 -23.79 20.38
C GLY A 11 15.24 -24.21 19.66
N GLY A 12 15.53 -25.50 19.73
CA GLY A 12 16.60 -26.11 18.91
C GLY A 12 16.31 -25.85 17.43
N ASP A 13 17.36 -25.88 16.61
CA ASP A 13 17.26 -25.73 15.15
C ASP A 13 16.16 -26.67 14.61
N PRO A 14 15.07 -26.14 14.03
CA PRO A 14 14.03 -26.97 13.43
C PRO A 14 14.54 -27.49 12.08
N GLY A 15 15.27 -28.59 12.07
CA GLY A 15 15.80 -29.22 10.85
C GLY A 15 14.70 -29.82 9.96
N GLY A 16 15.04 -30.06 8.71
CA GLY A 16 14.20 -30.79 7.78
C GLY A 16 12.89 -30.07 7.37
N GLU A 17 11.83 -30.83 7.10
CA GLU A 17 10.53 -30.30 6.67
C GLU A 17 9.93 -29.29 7.67
N GLN A 18 10.24 -29.43 8.97
CA GLN A 18 9.81 -28.50 10.00
C GLN A 18 10.41 -27.10 9.81
N ALA A 19 11.62 -26.99 9.26
CA ALA A 19 12.24 -25.71 8.91
C ALA A 19 11.41 -24.97 7.84
N VAL A 20 10.99 -25.68 6.79
CA VAL A 20 10.16 -25.12 5.70
C VAL A 20 8.83 -24.59 6.24
N GLU A 21 8.14 -25.38 7.06
CA GLU A 21 6.88 -25.00 7.67
C GLU A 21 7.05 -23.82 8.65
N THR A 22 8.14 -23.80 9.40
CA THR A 22 8.42 -22.68 10.33
C THR A 22 8.68 -21.39 9.56
N VAL A 23 9.50 -21.42 8.51
CA VAL A 23 9.75 -20.25 7.66
C VAL A 23 8.45 -19.79 6.99
N ALA A 24 7.65 -20.72 6.46
CA ALA A 24 6.35 -20.37 5.85
C ALA A 24 5.42 -19.68 6.85
N ARG A 25 5.28 -20.23 8.05
CA ARG A 25 4.46 -19.66 9.12
C ARG A 25 4.94 -18.27 9.54
N LEU A 26 6.23 -18.11 9.76
CA LEU A 26 6.83 -16.83 10.15
C LEU A 26 6.72 -15.78 9.05
N TRP A 27 6.76 -16.19 7.79
CA TRP A 27 6.69 -15.25 6.67
C TRP A 27 5.25 -14.90 6.30
N THR A 28 4.28 -15.79 6.52
CA THR A 28 2.86 -15.53 6.27
C THR A 28 2.32 -14.49 7.26
N GLY A 29 1.67 -13.45 6.73
CA GLY A 29 1.05 -12.40 7.54
C GLY A 29 1.07 -11.05 6.86
N ARG A 30 0.72 -10.03 7.63
CA ARG A 30 0.76 -8.64 7.20
C ARG A 30 1.78 -7.87 8.00
N PHE A 31 2.44 -6.98 7.32
CA PHE A 31 3.55 -6.21 7.86
C PHE A 31 3.52 -4.79 7.30
N ASP A 32 3.97 -3.82 8.07
CA ASP A 32 4.23 -2.47 7.61
C ASP A 32 5.56 -1.93 8.18
N ASN A 33 6.06 -0.85 7.60
CA ASN A 33 7.26 -0.17 8.07
C ASN A 33 6.95 1.20 8.71
N THR A 34 5.72 1.42 9.16
CA THR A 34 5.25 2.71 9.72
C THR A 34 6.12 3.20 10.85
N ARG A 35 6.52 2.33 11.79
CA ARG A 35 7.43 2.69 12.88
C ARG A 35 8.78 3.21 12.39
N GLN A 36 9.32 2.63 11.33
CA GLN A 36 10.56 3.09 10.72
C GLN A 36 10.39 4.49 10.13
N VAL A 37 9.29 4.72 9.41
CA VAL A 37 8.96 6.02 8.81
C VAL A 37 8.77 7.08 9.88
N GLU A 38 7.97 6.81 10.90
CA GLU A 38 7.74 7.72 12.03
C GLU A 38 9.05 8.08 12.77
N ALA A 39 9.88 7.07 13.07
CA ALA A 39 11.18 7.29 13.71
C ALA A 39 12.13 8.12 12.83
N SER A 40 12.05 7.96 11.53
CA SER A 40 12.84 8.73 10.56
C SER A 40 12.40 10.19 10.53
N LEU A 41 11.10 10.44 10.48
CA LEU A 41 10.53 11.79 10.50
C LEU A 41 10.82 12.53 11.83
N ALA A 42 10.71 11.84 12.97
CA ALA A 42 10.93 12.41 14.30
C ALA A 42 12.37 12.86 14.53
N ARG A 43 13.35 12.25 13.87
CA ARG A 43 14.78 12.61 14.01
C ARG A 43 15.14 13.91 13.31
N GLY A 44 14.25 14.49 12.51
CA GLY A 44 14.51 15.74 11.78
C GLY A 44 15.75 15.67 10.88
N GLY A 45 16.18 14.46 10.54
CA GLY A 45 17.38 14.21 9.77
C GLY A 45 17.33 14.88 8.40
N PRO A 46 18.50 15.15 7.81
CA PRO A 46 18.60 15.60 6.43
C PRO A 46 17.78 14.65 5.60
N ALA A 47 17.18 15.16 4.55
CA ALA A 47 16.26 14.43 3.68
C ALA A 47 16.61 12.95 3.63
N VAL A 48 15.94 12.18 4.51
CA VAL A 48 15.99 10.74 4.43
C VAL A 48 15.48 10.44 3.04
N PRO A 49 16.16 9.59 2.30
CA PRO A 49 15.78 9.24 0.93
C PRO A 49 14.30 8.97 0.83
N GLU A 50 13.71 9.31 -0.28
CA GLU A 50 12.29 9.09 -0.59
C GLU A 50 11.80 7.69 -0.17
N LEU A 51 12.65 6.67 -0.31
CA LEU A 51 12.37 5.28 0.08
C LEU A 51 12.11 5.06 1.59
N THR A 52 12.70 5.89 2.47
CA THR A 52 12.52 5.75 3.92
C THR A 52 11.36 6.57 4.48
N ARG A 53 10.82 7.48 3.68
CA ARG A 53 9.63 8.25 4.04
C ARG A 53 8.35 7.61 3.53
N GLU A 54 8.49 6.57 2.73
CA GLU A 54 7.36 5.91 2.13
C GLU A 54 6.87 4.79 3.03
N ASP A 55 5.66 4.96 3.55
CA ASP A 55 4.92 3.89 4.20
C ASP A 55 4.67 2.78 3.20
N ARG A 56 5.08 1.57 3.56
CA ARG A 56 4.87 0.36 2.76
C ARG A 56 4.14 -0.67 3.59
N SER A 57 3.26 -1.37 2.94
CA SER A 57 2.62 -2.57 3.48
C SER A 57 3.02 -3.78 2.67
N LEU A 58 3.16 -4.89 3.36
CA LEU A 58 3.51 -6.18 2.79
C LEU A 58 2.51 -7.21 3.27
N GLU A 59 1.88 -7.89 2.35
CA GLU A 59 1.04 -9.06 2.61
C GLU A 59 1.73 -10.30 2.06
N VAL A 60 1.83 -11.34 2.87
CA VAL A 60 2.33 -12.65 2.47
C VAL A 60 1.28 -13.69 2.81
N VAL A 61 0.80 -14.40 1.80
CA VAL A 61 -0.27 -15.40 1.93
C VAL A 61 0.26 -16.76 1.50
N ARG A 62 -0.05 -17.81 2.28
CA ARG A 62 0.18 -19.19 1.84
C ARG A 62 -0.89 -19.57 0.82
N LEU A 63 -0.46 -20.10 -0.32
CA LEU A 63 -1.35 -20.50 -1.41
C LEU A 63 -1.60 -22.01 -1.38
N GLU A 64 -2.83 -22.39 -1.64
CA GLU A 64 -3.20 -23.76 -2.02
C GLU A 64 -2.95 -23.95 -3.52
N ALA A 65 -1.69 -24.17 -3.90
CA ALA A 65 -1.25 -24.23 -5.29
C ALA A 65 -0.33 -25.45 -5.51
N PRO A 66 -0.85 -26.68 -5.40
CA PRO A 66 -0.05 -27.92 -5.49
C PRO A 66 0.69 -28.06 -6.82
N GLN A 67 0.21 -27.45 -7.90
CA GLN A 67 0.88 -27.44 -9.21
C GLN A 67 2.18 -26.60 -9.19
N LEU A 68 2.33 -25.70 -8.24
CA LEU A 68 3.56 -24.91 -8.06
C LEU A 68 4.51 -25.53 -7.02
N GLY A 69 3.99 -26.30 -6.08
CA GLY A 69 4.79 -26.96 -5.06
C GLY A 69 4.04 -27.22 -3.75
N PRO A 70 4.66 -27.92 -2.79
CA PRO A 70 4.02 -28.28 -1.52
C PRO A 70 3.86 -27.08 -0.57
N VAL A 71 4.76 -26.11 -0.61
CA VAL A 71 4.71 -24.90 0.21
C VAL A 71 4.97 -23.70 -0.67
N VAL A 72 3.91 -22.94 -0.94
CA VAL A 72 3.94 -21.80 -1.84
C VAL A 72 3.42 -20.57 -1.10
N LEU A 73 4.16 -19.47 -1.18
CA LEU A 73 3.77 -18.18 -0.64
C LEU A 73 3.58 -17.17 -1.77
N TYR A 74 2.57 -16.35 -1.66
CA TYR A 74 2.39 -15.18 -2.50
C TYR A 74 2.68 -13.92 -1.68
N LEU A 75 3.56 -13.09 -2.18
CA LEU A 75 4.00 -11.84 -1.57
C LEU A 75 3.52 -10.67 -2.41
N GLN A 76 2.87 -9.72 -1.78
CA GLN A 76 2.41 -8.49 -2.39
C GLN A 76 2.78 -7.30 -1.50
N GLU A 77 3.61 -6.40 -2.02
CA GLU A 77 4.04 -5.17 -1.35
C GLU A 77 3.41 -3.97 -2.05
N CYS A 78 2.82 -3.07 -1.27
CA CYS A 78 2.23 -1.84 -1.75
C CYS A 78 2.90 -0.64 -1.11
N ARG A 79 2.92 0.48 -1.84
CA ARG A 79 3.25 1.79 -1.29
C ARG A 79 1.95 2.45 -0.84
N ALA A 80 1.96 3.09 0.33
CA ALA A 80 0.77 3.81 0.82
C ALA A 80 0.35 4.94 -0.13
N SER A 81 1.31 5.55 -0.83
CA SER A 81 1.07 6.57 -1.85
C SER A 81 0.32 6.04 -3.08
N VAL A 82 0.47 4.74 -3.39
CA VAL A 82 -0.17 4.09 -4.56
C VAL A 82 -0.75 2.73 -4.15
N PRO A 83 -1.75 2.71 -3.27
CA PRO A 83 -2.21 1.48 -2.61
C PRO A 83 -2.92 0.50 -3.54
N MET A 84 -3.39 0.98 -4.72
CA MET A 84 -4.02 0.15 -5.74
C MET A 84 -3.06 -0.60 -6.63
N ARG A 85 -1.77 -0.41 -6.42
CA ARG A 85 -0.74 -1.04 -7.22
C ARG A 85 0.25 -1.74 -6.32
N ALA A 86 0.48 -3.00 -6.61
CA ALA A 86 1.54 -3.71 -5.98
C ALA A 86 2.88 -3.20 -6.52
N HIS A 87 3.64 -2.51 -5.69
CA HIS A 87 5.02 -2.12 -6.02
C HIS A 87 5.85 -3.36 -6.34
N ARG A 88 5.59 -4.46 -5.62
CA ARG A 88 6.24 -5.75 -5.86
C ARG A 88 5.26 -6.89 -5.66
N GLN A 89 5.31 -7.87 -6.55
CA GLN A 89 4.61 -9.16 -6.40
C GLN A 89 5.59 -10.29 -6.68
N ARG A 90 5.58 -11.33 -5.85
CA ARG A 90 6.39 -12.54 -6.02
C ARG A 90 5.60 -13.75 -5.57
N VAL A 91 5.84 -14.85 -6.24
CA VAL A 91 5.46 -16.16 -5.72
C VAL A 91 6.74 -16.85 -5.28
N LEU A 92 6.75 -17.43 -4.11
CA LEU A 92 7.89 -18.09 -3.50
C LEU A 92 7.55 -19.55 -3.29
N ARG A 93 8.34 -20.44 -3.85
CA ARG A 93 8.26 -21.87 -3.61
C ARG A 93 9.32 -22.25 -2.58
N LEU A 94 8.89 -22.71 -1.41
CA LEU A 94 9.78 -23.10 -0.33
C LEU A 94 10.08 -24.58 -0.39
N ARG A 95 11.33 -24.94 -0.24
CA ARG A 95 11.80 -26.32 -0.12
C ARG A 95 13.07 -26.39 0.74
N LEU A 96 13.43 -27.59 1.15
CA LEU A 96 14.75 -27.80 1.76
C LEU A 96 15.86 -27.54 0.75
N ASP A 97 17.01 -27.12 1.25
CA ASP A 97 18.23 -27.11 0.47
C ASP A 97 18.72 -28.56 0.23
N GLU A 98 19.75 -28.74 -0.61
CA GLU A 98 20.31 -30.06 -0.93
C GLU A 98 20.97 -30.72 0.27
N GLY A 99 21.44 -29.95 1.25
CA GLY A 99 22.04 -30.42 2.49
C GLY A 99 21.01 -30.77 3.58
N GLY A 100 19.76 -30.32 3.44
CA GLY A 100 18.70 -30.50 4.42
C GLY A 100 18.85 -29.64 5.68
N GLU A 101 19.75 -28.65 5.67
CA GLU A 101 20.06 -27.78 6.81
C GLU A 101 19.40 -26.40 6.71
N GLY A 102 18.95 -26.02 5.51
CA GLY A 102 18.36 -24.72 5.26
C GLY A 102 17.12 -24.80 4.39
N VAL A 103 16.48 -23.65 4.19
CA VAL A 103 15.32 -23.48 3.33
C VAL A 103 15.72 -22.67 2.09
N VAL A 104 15.36 -23.15 0.91
CA VAL A 104 15.46 -22.41 -0.34
C VAL A 104 14.11 -21.81 -0.66
N ALA A 105 14.06 -20.50 -0.84
CA ALA A 105 12.90 -19.81 -1.41
C ALA A 105 13.19 -19.50 -2.89
N GLU A 106 12.63 -20.30 -3.76
CA GLU A 106 12.72 -20.10 -5.20
C GLU A 106 11.77 -18.96 -5.60
N GLN A 107 12.29 -17.94 -6.26
CA GLN A 107 11.50 -16.79 -6.68
C GLN A 107 10.89 -17.01 -8.06
N LEU A 108 9.58 -16.93 -8.14
CA LEU A 108 8.79 -16.98 -9.36
C LEU A 108 8.28 -15.56 -9.68
N PHE A 109 8.64 -15.08 -10.85
CA PHE A 109 8.31 -13.74 -11.32
C PHE A 109 7.19 -13.83 -12.36
N PHE A 110 6.15 -13.04 -12.22
CA PHE A 110 5.08 -13.01 -13.21
C PHE A 110 5.65 -12.68 -14.60
N ARG A 111 5.33 -13.51 -15.58
CA ARG A 111 5.85 -13.37 -16.94
C ARG A 111 5.22 -12.17 -17.66
N ASP A 112 3.90 -12.00 -17.50
CA ASP A 112 3.16 -10.98 -18.18
C ASP A 112 2.99 -9.71 -17.33
N GLY A 113 2.98 -8.56 -18.01
CA GLY A 113 2.79 -7.26 -17.39
C GLY A 113 4.06 -6.59 -16.87
N PRO A 114 3.94 -5.41 -16.25
CA PRO A 114 5.07 -4.65 -15.76
C PRO A 114 5.74 -5.33 -14.56
N THR A 115 7.02 -5.07 -14.35
CA THR A 115 7.78 -5.61 -13.22
C THR A 115 7.34 -4.99 -11.88
N TYR A 116 6.97 -3.71 -11.90
CA TYR A 116 6.53 -2.94 -10.75
C TYR A 116 5.17 -2.30 -11.03
N ASP A 117 4.51 -1.84 -9.96
CA ASP A 117 3.23 -1.13 -10.00
C ASP A 117 2.13 -1.91 -10.76
N ARG A 118 2.07 -3.21 -10.50
CA ARG A 118 1.09 -4.13 -11.07
C ARG A 118 -0.29 -3.93 -10.43
N PRO A 119 -1.37 -4.30 -11.13
CA PRO A 119 -2.67 -4.47 -10.49
C PRO A 119 -2.56 -5.43 -9.30
N LEU A 120 -3.31 -5.17 -8.25
CA LEU A 120 -3.44 -6.10 -7.13
C LEU A 120 -4.10 -7.40 -7.60
N LEU A 121 -3.62 -8.52 -7.06
CA LEU A 121 -4.18 -9.84 -7.31
C LEU A 121 -4.60 -10.47 -5.98
N ALA A 122 -5.80 -11.02 -5.94
CA ALA A 122 -6.22 -11.84 -4.82
C ALA A 122 -5.47 -13.18 -4.81
N ALA A 123 -5.32 -13.76 -3.63
CA ALA A 123 -4.54 -15.00 -3.46
C ALA A 123 -5.12 -16.18 -4.27
N ASP A 124 -6.44 -16.28 -4.39
CA ASP A 124 -7.13 -17.31 -5.18
C ASP A 124 -6.86 -17.17 -6.69
N GLN A 125 -6.77 -15.95 -7.20
CA GLN A 125 -6.40 -15.69 -8.59
C GLN A 125 -4.96 -16.19 -8.86
N VAL A 126 -4.04 -15.96 -7.93
CA VAL A 126 -2.65 -16.41 -8.06
C VAL A 126 -2.54 -17.92 -7.88
N ALA A 127 -3.29 -18.51 -6.95
CA ALA A 127 -3.32 -19.94 -6.69
C ALA A 127 -3.82 -20.75 -7.91
N GLY A 128 -4.65 -20.15 -8.75
CA GLY A 128 -5.15 -20.77 -9.99
C GLY A 128 -4.15 -20.78 -11.16
N LEU A 129 -3.00 -20.12 -11.03
CA LEU A 129 -2.00 -20.04 -12.11
C LEU A 129 -1.10 -21.28 -12.15
N GLY A 130 -0.69 -21.68 -13.35
CA GLY A 130 0.32 -22.71 -13.56
C GLY A 130 1.74 -22.13 -13.69
N GLU A 131 2.75 -23.00 -13.78
CA GLU A 131 4.15 -22.60 -13.91
C GLU A 131 4.42 -21.71 -15.15
N GLU A 132 3.66 -21.87 -16.20
CA GLU A 132 3.76 -21.08 -17.43
C GLU A 132 3.51 -19.58 -17.23
N ALA A 133 2.79 -19.22 -16.16
CA ALA A 133 2.54 -17.82 -15.81
C ALA A 133 3.78 -17.11 -15.24
N PHE A 134 4.82 -17.87 -14.92
CA PHE A 134 5.99 -17.36 -14.23
C PHE A 134 7.27 -17.55 -15.01
N SER A 135 8.22 -16.67 -14.76
CA SER A 135 9.62 -16.80 -15.14
C SER A 135 10.47 -17.05 -13.91
N ARG A 136 11.52 -17.83 -14.05
CA ARG A 136 12.51 -18.08 -13.02
C ARG A 136 13.87 -17.60 -13.52
N TYR A 137 14.57 -16.86 -12.68
CA TYR A 137 15.92 -16.38 -13.00
C TYR A 137 16.94 -17.18 -12.18
N PRO A 138 17.84 -17.94 -12.83
CA PRO A 138 18.86 -18.69 -12.14
C PRO A 138 19.70 -17.79 -11.22
N GLY A 139 19.98 -18.27 -10.01
CA GLY A 139 20.78 -17.55 -9.03
C GLY A 139 20.07 -16.46 -8.23
N CYS A 140 18.75 -16.26 -8.44
CA CYS A 140 17.94 -15.31 -7.68
C CYS A 140 17.22 -15.94 -6.48
N ASP A 141 17.44 -17.21 -6.20
CA ASP A 141 16.85 -17.92 -5.08
C ASP A 141 17.45 -17.44 -3.75
N LEU A 142 16.65 -17.46 -2.69
CA LEU A 142 17.12 -17.14 -1.35
C LEU A 142 17.50 -18.40 -0.61
N LEU A 143 18.65 -18.38 0.03
CA LEU A 143 19.07 -19.39 1.00
C LEU A 143 18.78 -18.87 2.40
N ILE A 144 17.99 -19.61 3.17
CA ILE A 144 17.47 -19.19 4.47
C ILE A 144 17.96 -20.18 5.53
N HIS A 145 18.66 -19.67 6.55
CA HIS A 145 19.22 -20.45 7.64
C HIS A 145 18.77 -19.87 8.98
N PHE A 146 18.67 -20.72 9.98
CA PHE A 146 18.38 -20.31 11.34
C PHE A 146 19.63 -19.74 12.02
N GLU A 147 19.50 -18.60 12.71
CA GLU A 147 20.54 -17.99 13.56
C GLU A 147 20.14 -18.20 15.04
N PRO A 148 20.61 -19.27 15.73
CA PRO A 148 20.16 -19.61 17.09
C PRO A 148 20.44 -18.52 18.11
N GLU A 149 21.60 -17.86 18.02
CA GLU A 149 22.02 -16.78 18.92
C GLU A 149 21.10 -15.57 18.89
N HIS A 150 20.32 -15.42 17.81
CA HIS A 150 19.37 -14.32 17.61
C HIS A 150 17.92 -14.78 17.55
N ASN A 151 17.66 -16.07 17.64
CA ASN A 151 16.34 -16.69 17.49
C ASN A 151 15.57 -16.16 16.26
N ARG A 152 16.24 -16.16 15.10
CA ARG A 152 15.69 -15.65 13.85
C ARG A 152 16.20 -16.42 12.64
N TRP A 153 15.52 -16.28 11.53
CA TRP A 153 15.93 -16.81 10.24
C TRP A 153 16.57 -15.70 9.39
N ARG A 154 17.70 -16.00 8.79
CA ARG A 154 18.39 -15.11 7.87
C ARG A 154 18.38 -15.72 6.49
N GLY A 155 17.85 -14.95 5.52
CA GLY A 155 17.83 -15.31 4.11
C GLY A 155 18.67 -14.35 3.27
N ALA A 156 19.35 -14.87 2.24
CA ALA A 156 20.05 -14.04 1.28
C ALA A 156 20.17 -14.76 -0.07
N MET A 157 20.26 -13.98 -1.15
CA MET A 157 20.77 -14.48 -2.43
C MET A 157 22.26 -14.78 -2.32
N ARG A 158 22.76 -15.74 -3.11
CA ARG A 158 24.21 -15.92 -3.27
C ARG A 158 24.78 -14.67 -3.94
N PRO A 159 25.85 -14.08 -3.38
CA PRO A 159 26.45 -12.88 -3.95
C PRO A 159 26.83 -13.05 -5.44
N GLY A 160 26.47 -12.06 -6.27
CA GLY A 160 26.87 -12.03 -7.67
C GLY A 160 26.15 -12.98 -8.61
N THR A 161 25.16 -13.76 -8.14
CA THR A 161 24.49 -14.79 -8.96
C THR A 161 23.21 -14.32 -9.65
N CYS A 162 22.44 -13.40 -9.03
CA CYS A 162 21.19 -12.90 -9.60
C CYS A 162 21.47 -11.75 -10.58
N ARG A 163 21.70 -12.10 -11.85
CA ARG A 163 22.04 -11.14 -12.90
C ARG A 163 20.92 -11.01 -13.92
N TYR A 164 20.68 -9.78 -14.36
CA TYR A 164 19.70 -9.51 -15.41
C TYR A 164 20.06 -8.22 -16.16
N SER A 165 19.53 -8.06 -17.37
CA SER A 165 19.70 -6.86 -18.14
C SER A 165 18.57 -5.87 -17.83
N HIS A 166 18.94 -4.64 -17.44
CA HIS A 166 17.99 -3.57 -17.16
C HIS A 166 18.00 -2.55 -18.33
N PRO A 167 16.81 -2.09 -18.79
CA PRO A 167 16.73 -1.25 -20.00
C PRO A 167 17.54 0.05 -19.96
N VAL A 168 17.73 0.62 -18.75
CA VAL A 168 18.44 1.90 -18.57
C VAL A 168 19.85 1.70 -18.05
N ASP A 169 20.05 0.75 -17.13
CA ASP A 169 21.32 0.58 -16.38
C ASP A 169 22.23 -0.52 -16.97
N GLY A 170 21.78 -1.20 -18.02
CA GLY A 170 22.52 -2.32 -18.62
C GLY A 170 22.52 -3.55 -17.71
N GLU A 171 23.65 -4.25 -17.66
CA GLU A 171 23.81 -5.45 -16.83
C GLU A 171 23.87 -5.06 -15.34
N VAL A 172 22.97 -5.66 -14.56
CA VAL A 172 22.87 -5.46 -13.12
C VAL A 172 22.87 -6.79 -12.37
N CYS A 173 23.32 -6.74 -11.13
CA CYS A 173 23.24 -7.84 -10.19
C CYS A 173 22.32 -7.46 -9.03
N ALA A 174 21.24 -8.21 -8.83
CA ALA A 174 20.38 -8.03 -7.67
C ALA A 174 20.99 -8.69 -6.43
N GLU A 175 20.87 -8.02 -5.32
CA GLU A 175 21.18 -8.52 -3.98
C GLU A 175 19.96 -8.37 -3.10
N PHE A 176 19.52 -9.46 -2.52
CA PHE A 176 18.45 -9.46 -1.54
C PHE A 176 18.93 -10.17 -0.28
N ALA A 177 18.63 -9.57 0.87
CA ALA A 177 18.85 -10.18 2.18
C ALA A 177 17.64 -9.90 3.06
N MET A 178 17.31 -10.86 3.93
CA MET A 178 16.18 -10.74 4.85
C MET A 178 16.50 -11.30 6.23
N LEU A 179 15.78 -10.81 7.23
CA LEU A 179 15.71 -11.34 8.58
C LEU A 179 14.23 -11.56 8.91
N LEU A 180 13.91 -12.73 9.43
CA LEU A 180 12.55 -13.14 9.73
C LEU A 180 12.47 -13.67 11.15
N SER A 181 11.54 -13.14 11.94
CA SER A 181 11.24 -13.59 13.29
C SER A 181 9.74 -13.55 13.56
N GLU A 182 9.27 -13.87 14.77
CA GLU A 182 7.84 -13.96 15.09
C GLU A 182 7.06 -12.66 14.80
N GLY A 183 7.67 -11.51 15.02
CA GLY A 183 7.01 -10.21 14.84
C GLY A 183 7.59 -9.35 13.73
N GLN A 184 8.60 -9.82 12.99
CA GLN A 184 9.36 -8.95 12.11
C GLN A 184 9.78 -9.64 10.82
N HIS A 185 9.67 -8.90 9.74
CA HIS A 185 10.24 -9.22 8.43
C HIS A 185 11.05 -8.04 7.95
N TRP A 186 12.35 -8.06 8.16
CA TRP A 186 13.25 -7.02 7.69
C TRP A 186 13.94 -7.49 6.42
N TYR A 187 14.05 -6.62 5.43
CA TYR A 187 14.80 -6.95 4.24
C TYR A 187 15.54 -5.77 3.64
N ARG A 188 16.54 -6.09 2.84
CA ARG A 188 17.26 -5.18 1.99
C ARG A 188 17.23 -5.71 0.57
N ASP A 189 16.79 -4.88 -0.37
CA ASP A 189 16.78 -5.18 -1.78
C ASP A 189 17.53 -4.07 -2.53
N ARG A 190 18.59 -4.43 -3.23
CA ARG A 190 19.39 -3.51 -4.00
C ARG A 190 19.88 -4.16 -5.28
N SER A 191 20.23 -3.34 -6.27
CA SER A 191 20.85 -3.78 -7.50
C SER A 191 22.16 -3.03 -7.72
N LEU A 192 23.19 -3.76 -8.10
CA LEU A 192 24.50 -3.22 -8.46
C LEU A 192 24.62 -3.14 -9.96
N ARG A 193 25.05 -2.00 -10.49
CA ARG A 193 25.47 -1.89 -11.90
C ARG A 193 26.78 -2.65 -12.06
N LEU A 194 26.84 -3.56 -13.01
CA LEU A 194 28.08 -4.34 -13.24
C LEU A 194 29.15 -3.51 -13.97
N SER A 195 28.78 -2.39 -14.58
CA SER A 195 29.70 -1.49 -15.28
C SER A 195 30.67 -0.74 -14.36
N ASP A 196 30.22 -0.33 -13.18
CA ASP A 196 30.96 0.55 -12.27
C ASP A 196 30.85 0.15 -10.80
N GLY A 197 30.05 -0.89 -10.48
CA GLY A 197 29.80 -1.34 -9.11
C GLY A 197 28.92 -0.42 -8.28
N SER A 198 28.34 0.63 -8.88
CA SER A 198 27.46 1.55 -8.17
C SER A 198 26.13 0.90 -7.81
N ILE A 199 25.57 1.31 -6.67
CA ILE A 199 24.28 0.83 -6.19
C ILE A 199 23.18 1.61 -6.91
N ARG A 200 22.22 0.88 -7.45
CA ARG A 200 21.05 1.44 -8.09
C ARG A 200 19.94 1.58 -7.05
N GLY A 201 19.41 2.79 -6.88
CA GLY A 201 18.25 3.06 -6.02
C GLY A 201 18.54 3.06 -4.52
N GLU A 202 19.81 2.90 -4.11
CA GLU A 202 20.21 3.15 -2.72
C GLU A 202 20.51 4.64 -2.54
N VAL A 203 20.01 5.19 -1.48
CA VAL A 203 20.33 6.56 -1.08
C VAL A 203 21.12 6.45 0.23
N ASP A 204 22.16 7.26 0.35
CA ASP A 204 23.09 7.21 1.48
C ASP A 204 22.41 7.07 2.84
N GLY A 205 22.80 6.03 3.57
CA GLY A 205 22.37 5.78 4.95
C GLY A 205 21.17 4.86 5.14
N PHE A 206 20.58 4.35 4.07
CA PHE A 206 19.47 3.42 4.17
C PHE A 206 19.83 2.03 3.64
N SER A 207 19.81 1.04 4.50
CA SER A 207 20.17 -0.31 4.12
C SER A 207 19.05 -1.36 4.29
N TRP A 208 18.06 -1.13 5.13
CA TRP A 208 17.02 -2.11 5.46
C TRP A 208 15.64 -1.50 5.56
N LEU A 209 14.62 -2.16 5.00
CA LEU A 209 13.22 -1.93 5.31
C LEU A 209 12.84 -2.78 6.52
N LEU A 210 12.36 -2.12 7.56
CA LEU A 210 12.05 -2.73 8.86
C LEU A 210 10.53 -2.89 8.96
N PHE A 211 10.02 -4.04 8.56
CA PHE A 211 8.61 -4.36 8.64
C PHE A 211 8.28 -5.03 9.97
N ASP A 212 7.34 -4.47 10.71
CA ASP A 212 6.75 -5.08 11.89
C ASP A 212 5.43 -5.76 11.51
N ARG A 213 5.16 -6.93 12.09
CA ARG A 213 3.89 -7.64 11.91
C ARG A 213 2.80 -6.91 12.68
N PHE A 214 1.69 -6.64 12.04
CA PHE A 214 0.51 -6.17 12.74
C PHE A 214 -0.49 -7.29 13.00
N ALA A 215 -1.35 -7.10 14.03
CA ALA A 215 -2.21 -8.14 14.58
C ALA A 215 -3.19 -8.67 13.53
N PRO A 216 -3.41 -10.00 13.51
CA PRO A 216 -4.28 -10.64 12.52
C PRO A 216 -5.76 -10.32 12.67
N ASP A 217 -6.18 -9.74 13.80
CA ASP A 217 -7.58 -9.39 14.06
C ASP A 217 -8.08 -8.22 13.20
N ASP A 218 -7.17 -7.52 12.55
CA ASP A 218 -7.53 -6.59 11.51
C ASP A 218 -7.80 -7.38 10.22
N THR A 219 -9.01 -7.85 10.09
CA THR A 219 -9.55 -8.56 8.93
C THR A 219 -9.65 -7.67 7.70
N SER A 220 -9.24 -6.45 7.77
CA SER A 220 -9.09 -5.61 6.61
C SER A 220 -7.84 -6.05 5.85
N VAL A 221 -7.98 -7.09 5.05
CA VAL A 221 -7.42 -7.11 3.71
C VAL A 221 -7.27 -5.66 3.31
N LEU A 222 -6.13 -5.21 2.80
CA LEU A 222 -5.95 -3.90 2.19
C LEU A 222 -7.34 -3.34 1.84
N PRO A 223 -7.81 -2.23 2.42
CA PRO A 223 -9.16 -1.68 2.17
C PRO A 223 -9.48 -1.60 0.70
N VAL A 224 -8.43 -1.51 -0.06
CA VAL A 224 -8.27 -1.59 -1.49
C VAL A 224 -8.98 -2.78 -2.13
N LEU A 225 -8.94 -3.97 -1.52
CA LEU A 225 -9.60 -5.13 -2.09
C LEU A 225 -11.12 -5.15 -1.77
N GLY A 226 -11.50 -4.48 -0.68
CA GLY A 226 -12.91 -4.32 -0.32
C GLY A 226 -13.57 -3.08 -0.93
N LEU A 227 -12.79 -2.06 -1.30
CA LEU A 227 -13.25 -0.77 -1.82
C LEU A 227 -12.39 -0.31 -3.01
N PRO A 228 -12.32 -1.08 -4.10
CA PRO A 228 -11.41 -0.81 -5.21
C PRO A 228 -11.65 0.56 -5.88
N ALA A 229 -12.90 1.01 -6.02
CA ALA A 229 -13.19 2.30 -6.64
C ALA A 229 -12.70 3.47 -5.78
N LEU A 230 -12.86 3.40 -4.45
CA LEU A 230 -12.32 4.41 -3.54
C LEU A 230 -10.80 4.42 -3.54
N ALA A 231 -10.18 3.25 -3.51
CA ALA A 231 -8.73 3.14 -3.48
C ALA A 231 -8.09 3.59 -4.81
N GLU A 232 -8.74 3.35 -5.94
CA GLU A 232 -8.27 3.86 -7.25
C GLU A 232 -8.37 5.39 -7.36
N GLN A 233 -9.12 6.03 -6.48
CA GLN A 233 -9.18 7.49 -6.40
C GLN A 233 -7.96 8.12 -5.71
N MET A 234 -7.07 7.35 -5.09
CA MET A 234 -5.85 7.91 -4.51
C MET A 234 -4.96 8.55 -5.57
N GLY A 235 -4.29 9.65 -5.20
CA GLY A 235 -3.45 10.44 -6.09
C GLY A 235 -3.77 11.92 -6.09
N VAL A 236 -3.30 12.62 -7.11
CA VAL A 236 -3.52 14.06 -7.34
C VAL A 236 -4.48 14.24 -8.51
N TRP A 237 -5.51 15.02 -8.27
CA TRP A 237 -6.55 15.34 -9.23
C TRP A 237 -6.66 16.83 -9.43
N GLU A 238 -6.82 17.26 -10.66
CA GLU A 238 -7.07 18.64 -11.03
C GLU A 238 -8.34 18.74 -11.88
N GLY A 239 -9.14 19.76 -11.67
CA GLY A 239 -10.39 19.87 -12.38
C GLY A 239 -11.16 21.17 -12.13
N VAL A 240 -12.44 21.13 -12.46
CA VAL A 240 -13.35 22.25 -12.31
C VAL A 240 -14.51 21.88 -11.41
N PHE A 241 -14.66 22.63 -10.34
CA PHE A 241 -15.81 22.59 -9.45
C PHE A 241 -16.89 23.55 -9.96
N ARG A 242 -18.16 23.08 -10.01
CA ARG A 242 -19.32 23.89 -10.35
C ARG A 242 -20.40 23.68 -9.30
N ARG A 243 -20.92 24.78 -8.76
CA ARG A 243 -22.02 24.75 -7.80
C ARG A 243 -23.28 25.32 -8.42
N TYR A 244 -24.39 24.66 -8.16
CA TYR A 244 -25.73 25.04 -8.62
C TYR A 244 -26.65 25.17 -7.44
N ASP A 245 -27.68 26.04 -7.55
CA ASP A 245 -28.83 26.10 -6.62
C ASP A 245 -29.73 24.87 -6.78
N ALA A 246 -30.85 24.86 -6.05
CA ALA A 246 -31.80 23.75 -6.10
C ALA A 246 -32.51 23.67 -7.46
N GLU A 247 -32.70 24.79 -8.13
CA GLU A 247 -33.37 24.95 -9.42
C GLU A 247 -32.45 24.64 -10.60
N GLY A 248 -31.11 24.48 -10.37
CA GLY A 248 -30.13 24.16 -11.38
C GLY A 248 -29.44 25.39 -11.97
N GLY A 249 -29.61 26.55 -11.40
CA GLY A 249 -28.89 27.78 -11.76
C GLY A 249 -27.44 27.72 -11.29
N LEU A 250 -26.48 27.98 -12.21
CA LEU A 250 -25.05 28.01 -11.88
C LEU A 250 -24.74 29.18 -10.95
N GLN A 251 -24.17 28.89 -9.78
CA GLN A 251 -23.82 29.87 -8.75
C GLN A 251 -22.33 30.24 -8.80
N GLU A 252 -21.47 29.25 -8.96
CA GLU A 252 -20.02 29.47 -9.04
C GLU A 252 -19.32 28.34 -9.83
N SER A 253 -18.18 28.69 -10.42
CA SER A 253 -17.29 27.74 -11.11
C SER A 253 -15.85 28.17 -10.92
N PHE A 254 -14.97 27.26 -10.51
CA PHE A 254 -13.55 27.52 -10.26
C PHE A 254 -12.70 26.26 -10.35
N ALA A 255 -11.38 26.44 -10.45
CA ALA A 255 -10.44 25.33 -10.45
C ALA A 255 -10.31 24.70 -9.07
N ILE A 256 -10.16 23.37 -9.04
CA ILE A 256 -9.94 22.60 -7.82
C ILE A 256 -8.76 21.65 -8.02
N THR A 257 -7.95 21.51 -6.98
CA THR A 257 -6.98 20.43 -6.84
C THR A 257 -7.36 19.58 -5.64
N VAL A 258 -7.38 18.25 -5.82
CA VAL A 258 -7.68 17.30 -4.75
C VAL A 258 -6.54 16.31 -4.65
N VAL A 259 -5.99 16.17 -3.45
CA VAL A 259 -4.95 15.19 -3.12
C VAL A 259 -5.53 14.19 -2.14
N GLN A 260 -5.54 12.91 -2.52
CA GLN A 260 -6.08 11.82 -1.70
C GLN A 260 -4.99 10.80 -1.42
N ARG A 261 -4.89 10.38 -0.16
CA ARG A 261 -3.87 9.43 0.32
C ARG A 261 -4.50 8.33 1.16
N LEU A 262 -3.87 7.17 1.12
CA LEU A 262 -4.03 6.11 2.11
C LEU A 262 -2.71 5.90 2.81
N GLU A 263 -2.75 5.73 4.12
CA GLU A 263 -1.59 5.47 4.96
C GLU A 263 -1.91 4.31 5.90
N ALA A 264 -1.00 3.33 5.98
CA ALA A 264 -1.08 2.31 7.02
C ALA A 264 -0.41 2.85 8.28
N ARG A 265 -1.14 2.92 9.39
CA ARG A 265 -0.61 3.38 10.67
C ARG A 265 -1.19 2.58 11.81
N ASP A 266 -0.34 2.03 12.69
CA ASP A 266 -0.74 1.22 13.84
C ASP A 266 -1.73 0.10 13.50
N GLY A 267 -1.51 -0.59 12.36
CA GLY A 267 -2.40 -1.65 11.88
C GLY A 267 -3.74 -1.17 11.33
N ARG A 268 -3.91 0.14 11.13
CA ARG A 268 -5.12 0.77 10.58
C ARG A 268 -4.81 1.42 9.24
N TRP A 269 -5.82 1.49 8.40
CA TRP A 269 -5.77 2.26 7.17
C TRP A 269 -6.46 3.60 7.36
N LEU A 270 -5.66 4.66 7.27
CA LEU A 270 -6.11 6.03 7.37
C LEU A 270 -6.20 6.65 5.97
N TYR A 271 -7.27 7.35 5.75
CA TYR A 271 -7.50 8.16 4.56
C TYR A 271 -7.28 9.62 4.90
N SER A 272 -6.62 10.36 4.02
CA SER A 272 -6.55 11.80 4.07
C SER A 272 -6.86 12.41 2.70
N GLN A 273 -7.57 13.53 2.70
CA GLN A 273 -7.85 14.34 1.53
C GLN A 273 -7.55 15.79 1.82
N THR A 274 -6.82 16.44 0.92
CA THR A 274 -6.65 17.88 0.86
C THR A 274 -7.32 18.38 -0.42
N SER A 275 -8.26 19.32 -0.29
CA SER A 275 -8.91 19.98 -1.42
C SER A 275 -8.56 21.46 -1.41
N LEU A 276 -7.99 21.94 -2.52
CA LEU A 276 -7.69 23.36 -2.75
C LEU A 276 -8.71 23.96 -3.71
N TYR A 277 -9.36 25.02 -3.29
CA TYR A 277 -10.29 25.82 -4.07
C TYR A 277 -9.61 27.14 -4.37
N SER A 278 -9.07 27.29 -5.59
CA SER A 278 -8.17 28.41 -5.91
C SER A 278 -8.90 29.77 -6.04
N GLU A 279 -10.14 29.79 -6.53
CA GLU A 279 -10.87 31.01 -6.87
C GLU A 279 -12.34 30.95 -6.47
N SER A 280 -12.65 30.40 -5.29
CA SER A 280 -14.04 30.39 -4.84
C SER A 280 -14.53 31.83 -4.53
N ALA A 281 -15.83 32.05 -4.58
CA ALA A 281 -16.45 33.36 -4.20
C ALA A 281 -16.09 33.83 -2.78
N ARG A 282 -15.56 32.93 -1.94
CA ARG A 282 -15.08 33.19 -0.59
C ARG A 282 -13.55 33.30 -0.49
N GLY A 283 -12.86 33.44 -1.63
CA GLY A 283 -11.40 33.41 -1.73
C GLY A 283 -10.81 31.98 -1.78
N PRO A 284 -9.49 31.86 -1.91
CA PRO A 284 -8.79 30.58 -1.87
C PRO A 284 -9.06 29.85 -0.55
N ARG A 285 -9.32 28.54 -0.61
CA ARG A 285 -9.59 27.72 0.58
C ARG A 285 -8.91 26.38 0.49
N ARG A 286 -8.39 25.96 1.62
CA ARG A 286 -7.92 24.60 1.83
C ARG A 286 -8.89 23.88 2.75
N ILE A 287 -9.37 22.72 2.33
CA ILE A 287 -10.22 21.85 3.14
C ILE A 287 -9.52 20.51 3.30
N GLU A 288 -9.41 20.08 4.52
CA GLU A 288 -8.85 18.78 4.87
C GLU A 288 -9.94 17.87 5.42
N ALA A 289 -9.89 16.61 5.01
CA ALA A 289 -10.75 15.55 5.52
C ALA A 289 -9.89 14.32 5.81
N SER A 290 -10.24 13.62 6.87
CA SER A 290 -9.63 12.35 7.23
C SER A 290 -10.69 11.32 7.54
N GLY A 291 -10.35 10.06 7.34
CA GLY A 291 -11.25 8.94 7.60
C GLY A 291 -10.46 7.67 7.91
N GLU A 292 -11.17 6.66 8.40
CA GLU A 292 -10.62 5.36 8.76
C GLU A 292 -11.38 4.27 8.01
N PHE A 293 -10.66 3.32 7.41
CA PHE A 293 -11.27 2.15 6.79
C PHE A 293 -11.59 1.10 7.86
N ARG A 294 -12.85 0.76 7.97
CA ARG A 294 -13.34 -0.32 8.84
C ARG A 294 -14.67 -0.85 8.34
N GLU A 295 -14.94 -2.10 8.62
CA GLU A 295 -16.24 -2.73 8.32
C GLU A 295 -16.70 -2.55 6.86
N GLY A 296 -15.74 -2.60 5.90
CA GLY A 296 -16.03 -2.45 4.47
C GLY A 296 -16.45 -1.05 4.03
N ARG A 297 -16.15 -0.02 4.83
CA ARG A 297 -16.43 1.39 4.54
C ARG A 297 -15.29 2.29 4.95
N LEU A 298 -15.21 3.44 4.31
CA LEU A 298 -14.41 4.57 4.78
C LEU A 298 -15.30 5.43 5.68
N HIS A 299 -14.96 5.52 6.96
CA HIS A 299 -15.69 6.31 7.95
C HIS A 299 -15.03 7.66 8.17
N PHE A 300 -15.84 8.70 8.16
CA PHE A 300 -15.44 10.06 8.50
C PHE A 300 -16.03 10.43 9.85
N GLN A 301 -15.19 10.96 10.74
CA GLN A 301 -15.61 11.43 12.04
C GLN A 301 -14.72 12.60 12.48
N SER A 302 -15.32 13.78 12.61
CA SER A 302 -14.66 14.96 13.15
C SER A 302 -15.65 15.73 14.04
N GLU A 303 -15.23 16.86 14.59
CA GLU A 303 -16.13 17.77 15.33
C GLU A 303 -17.20 18.41 14.43
N ARG A 304 -16.97 18.45 13.11
CA ARG A 304 -17.83 19.16 12.16
C ARG A 304 -18.70 18.25 11.32
N VAL A 305 -18.22 17.06 11.01
CA VAL A 305 -18.91 16.13 10.11
C VAL A 305 -18.77 14.70 10.59
N ARG A 306 -19.77 13.89 10.30
CA ARG A 306 -19.71 12.43 10.36
C ARG A 306 -20.26 11.83 9.07
N GLY A 307 -19.86 10.61 8.76
CA GLY A 307 -20.38 9.91 7.60
C GLY A 307 -19.54 8.75 7.16
N TRP A 308 -19.77 8.32 5.95
CA TRP A 308 -19.07 7.18 5.37
C TRP A 308 -19.04 7.24 3.85
N ALA A 309 -18.09 6.53 3.26
CA ALA A 309 -18.06 6.24 1.84
C ALA A 309 -17.90 4.76 1.59
N MET A 310 -18.41 4.27 0.47
CA MET A 310 -18.25 2.89 0.02
C MET A 310 -18.34 2.79 -1.51
N ASP A 311 -17.82 1.72 -2.03
CA ASP A 311 -18.03 1.37 -3.43
C ASP A 311 -19.47 0.93 -3.68
N VAL A 312 -19.98 1.21 -4.86
CA VAL A 312 -21.31 0.74 -5.27
C VAL A 312 -21.17 -0.69 -5.78
N PRO A 313 -21.85 -1.67 -5.17
CA PRO A 313 -21.85 -3.04 -5.67
C PRO A 313 -22.27 -3.09 -7.14
N ASP A 314 -21.63 -3.94 -7.92
CA ASP A 314 -21.92 -4.15 -9.35
C ASP A 314 -21.77 -2.91 -10.27
N ALA A 315 -21.20 -1.82 -9.76
CA ALA A 315 -20.87 -0.62 -10.52
C ALA A 315 -19.36 -0.28 -10.42
N PRO A 316 -18.51 -0.97 -11.19
CA PRO A 316 -17.06 -0.78 -11.14
C PRO A 316 -16.66 0.70 -11.30
N GLY A 317 -15.70 1.15 -10.50
CA GLY A 317 -15.22 2.53 -10.52
C GLY A 317 -16.18 3.55 -9.92
N THR A 318 -17.28 3.12 -9.29
CA THR A 318 -18.28 4.01 -8.68
C THR A 318 -18.25 3.89 -7.16
N ALA A 319 -18.16 5.03 -6.49
CA ALA A 319 -18.25 5.14 -5.03
C ALA A 319 -19.34 6.15 -4.63
N VAL A 320 -19.92 5.94 -3.46
CA VAL A 320 -20.86 6.87 -2.84
C VAL A 320 -20.32 7.37 -1.53
N LEU A 321 -20.62 8.64 -1.21
CA LEU A 321 -20.26 9.31 0.04
C LEU A 321 -21.52 9.92 0.64
N LEU A 322 -21.70 9.71 1.94
CA LEU A 322 -22.73 10.34 2.74
C LEU A 322 -22.07 11.06 3.91
N LEU A 323 -22.28 12.38 4.01
CA LEU A 323 -21.80 13.18 5.13
C LEU A 323 -22.96 13.97 5.74
N GLU A 324 -22.91 14.11 7.05
CA GLU A 324 -23.83 14.92 7.85
C GLU A 324 -23.02 15.98 8.61
N SER A 325 -23.47 17.23 8.56
CA SER A 325 -22.90 18.31 9.37
C SER A 325 -23.35 18.20 10.82
N LEU A 326 -22.41 18.38 11.74
CA LEU A 326 -22.65 18.34 13.20
C LEU A 326 -22.82 19.73 13.83
N ASP A 327 -22.85 20.79 13.02
CA ASP A 327 -22.99 22.18 13.44
C ASP A 327 -24.44 22.62 13.74
N GLY A 328 -25.38 21.70 13.70
CA GLY A 328 -26.81 21.96 13.91
C GLY A 328 -27.52 22.55 12.69
N SER A 329 -26.83 22.71 11.56
CA SER A 329 -27.44 23.26 10.32
C SER A 329 -28.41 22.31 9.62
N GLY A 330 -28.44 21.03 10.00
CA GLY A 330 -29.19 19.97 9.34
C GLY A 330 -28.73 19.66 7.90
N LEU A 331 -27.50 20.07 7.56
CA LEU A 331 -26.94 19.83 6.24
C LEU A 331 -26.47 18.40 6.10
N GLN A 332 -26.81 17.80 4.95
CA GLN A 332 -26.35 16.50 4.51
C GLN A 332 -25.78 16.61 3.09
N MET A 333 -24.71 15.89 2.82
CA MET A 333 -24.11 15.78 1.49
C MET A 333 -24.20 14.34 1.03
N GLN A 334 -24.70 14.13 -0.17
CA GLN A 334 -24.76 12.85 -0.86
C GLN A 334 -23.98 12.98 -2.15
N GLU A 335 -22.87 12.29 -2.28
CA GLU A 335 -22.01 12.36 -3.45
C GLU A 335 -21.91 10.99 -4.13
N VAL A 336 -21.94 11.01 -5.44
CA VAL A 336 -21.53 9.90 -6.30
C VAL A 336 -20.25 10.31 -6.99
N SER A 337 -19.24 9.48 -6.88
CA SER A 337 -17.95 9.62 -7.57
C SER A 337 -17.80 8.48 -8.54
N GLN A 338 -17.53 8.76 -9.81
CA GLN A 338 -17.35 7.76 -10.85
C GLN A 338 -16.02 7.97 -11.57
N LEU A 339 -15.21 6.91 -11.61
CA LEU A 339 -14.01 6.86 -12.42
C LEU A 339 -14.38 6.63 -13.89
N VAL A 340 -13.75 7.37 -14.77
CA VAL A 340 -13.95 7.30 -16.21
C VAL A 340 -12.59 7.22 -16.91
N ASP A 341 -12.58 6.90 -18.18
CA ASP A 341 -11.37 6.93 -19.01
C ASP A 341 -10.25 6.03 -18.42
N GLY A 342 -10.63 4.84 -17.93
CA GLY A 342 -9.69 3.89 -17.33
C GLY A 342 -9.03 4.41 -16.05
N GLY A 343 -9.74 5.13 -15.21
CA GLY A 343 -9.26 5.68 -13.94
C GLY A 343 -8.46 6.99 -14.07
N ARG A 344 -8.32 7.54 -15.29
CA ARG A 344 -7.63 8.82 -15.53
C ARG A 344 -8.51 10.04 -15.38
N GLY A 345 -9.84 9.85 -15.46
CA GLY A 345 -10.85 10.87 -15.22
C GLY A 345 -11.73 10.48 -14.05
N ARG A 346 -12.34 11.49 -13.40
CA ARG A 346 -13.30 11.32 -12.32
C ARG A 346 -14.41 12.37 -12.43
N LEU A 347 -15.64 11.89 -12.36
CA LEU A 347 -16.82 12.73 -12.30
C LEU A 347 -17.43 12.59 -10.91
N ARG A 348 -17.66 13.73 -10.26
CA ARG A 348 -18.31 13.75 -8.94
C ARG A 348 -19.56 14.61 -9.00
N THR A 349 -20.65 14.08 -8.50
CA THR A 349 -21.94 14.78 -8.39
C THR A 349 -22.39 14.74 -6.94
N THR A 350 -22.60 15.91 -6.35
CA THR A 350 -23.04 16.05 -4.97
C THR A 350 -24.41 16.68 -4.91
N GLN A 351 -25.30 16.13 -4.09
CA GLN A 351 -26.53 16.77 -3.65
C GLN A 351 -26.33 17.32 -2.23
N ILE A 352 -26.75 18.54 -2.01
CA ILE A 352 -26.71 19.18 -0.70
C ILE A 352 -28.16 19.33 -0.21
N LEU A 353 -28.46 18.67 0.89
CA LEU A 353 -29.78 18.66 1.49
C LEU A 353 -29.75 19.41 2.82
N ARG A 354 -30.83 20.10 3.14
CA ARG A 354 -31.08 20.67 4.46
C ARG A 354 -32.43 20.17 4.94
N GLU A 355 -32.45 19.47 6.07
CA GLU A 355 -33.68 18.87 6.61
C GLU A 355 -34.44 18.03 5.56
N GLY A 356 -33.68 17.24 4.77
CA GLY A 356 -34.21 16.38 3.70
C GLY A 356 -34.65 17.13 2.42
N ARG A 357 -34.49 18.44 2.33
CA ARG A 357 -34.83 19.24 1.13
C ARG A 357 -33.57 19.61 0.37
N LEU A 358 -33.58 19.45 -0.94
CA LEU A 358 -32.49 19.85 -1.80
C LEU A 358 -32.30 21.37 -1.75
N VAL A 359 -31.09 21.84 -1.41
CA VAL A 359 -30.73 23.26 -1.36
C VAL A 359 -29.62 23.62 -2.33
N GLY A 360 -28.99 22.64 -2.96
CA GLY A 360 -27.98 22.86 -3.99
C GLY A 360 -27.37 21.58 -4.49
N ARG A 361 -26.54 21.68 -5.54
CA ARG A 361 -25.78 20.61 -6.15
C ARG A 361 -24.37 21.08 -6.47
N SER A 362 -23.43 20.14 -6.59
CA SER A 362 -22.15 20.41 -7.24
C SER A 362 -21.80 19.33 -8.25
N HIS A 363 -21.07 19.73 -9.27
CA HIS A 363 -20.43 18.86 -10.24
C HIS A 363 -18.94 19.15 -10.26
N ILE A 364 -18.13 18.13 -10.26
CA ILE A 364 -16.69 18.24 -10.35
C ILE A 364 -16.23 17.29 -11.45
N ASP A 365 -15.50 17.83 -12.41
CA ASP A 365 -14.88 17.09 -13.50
C ASP A 365 -13.38 17.20 -13.31
N GLU A 366 -12.71 16.08 -13.10
CA GLU A 366 -11.31 16.00 -12.68
C GLU A 366 -10.51 15.06 -13.56
N ARG A 367 -9.22 15.37 -13.74
CA ARG A 367 -8.21 14.51 -14.35
C ARG A 367 -7.15 14.18 -13.32
N LYS A 368 -6.72 12.92 -13.29
CA LYS A 368 -5.61 12.49 -12.45
C LYS A 368 -4.30 12.99 -13.07
N THR A 369 -3.60 13.85 -12.36
CA THR A 369 -2.31 14.41 -12.77
C THR A 369 -1.13 13.62 -12.20
N SER A 370 -1.31 12.95 -11.06
CA SER A 370 -0.35 11.99 -10.52
C SER A 370 -1.06 10.85 -9.80
N GLN A 371 -0.51 9.64 -9.93
CA GLN A 371 -0.93 8.50 -9.10
C GLN A 371 -0.28 8.55 -7.72
N ASP A 372 0.85 9.22 -7.60
CA ASP A 372 1.59 9.38 -6.35
C ASP A 372 1.24 10.74 -5.70
N PRO A 373 0.46 10.75 -4.61
CA PRO A 373 0.10 11.98 -3.91
C PRO A 373 1.29 12.68 -3.24
N LEU A 374 2.44 12.00 -3.06
CA LEU A 374 3.66 12.59 -2.49
C LEU A 374 4.37 13.51 -3.48
N THR A 375 4.06 13.42 -4.79
CA THR A 375 4.60 14.34 -5.80
C THR A 375 4.02 15.74 -5.70
N TRP A 376 2.91 15.89 -4.97
CA TRP A 376 2.27 17.19 -4.81
C TRP A 376 2.84 17.95 -3.61
N THR A 377 3.25 19.18 -3.86
CA THR A 377 3.68 20.12 -2.82
C THR A 377 2.60 21.18 -2.65
N PRO A 378 2.08 21.39 -1.41
CA PRO A 378 1.12 22.45 -1.19
C PRO A 378 1.72 23.81 -1.55
N PRO A 379 0.95 24.71 -2.17
CA PRO A 379 1.40 26.08 -2.34
C PRO A 379 1.71 26.69 -0.97
N PRO A 380 2.70 27.58 -0.87
CA PRO A 380 3.01 28.26 0.39
C PRO A 380 1.72 28.90 0.93
N GLU A 381 1.48 28.71 2.23
CA GLU A 381 0.35 29.37 2.89
C GLU A 381 0.48 30.88 2.66
N GLN A 382 -0.50 31.47 2.04
CA GLN A 382 -0.63 32.93 2.05
C GLN A 382 -0.98 33.29 3.50
N VAL A 383 0.03 33.72 4.24
CA VAL A 383 -0.19 34.32 5.56
C VAL A 383 -0.99 35.58 5.30
N GLU A 384 -2.27 35.54 5.65
CA GLU A 384 -3.08 36.74 5.70
C GLU A 384 -2.40 37.68 6.73
N GLY A 385 -1.87 38.81 6.25
CA GLY A 385 -1.31 39.89 7.03
C GLY A 385 -2.40 40.76 7.67
#